data_75a915bba43ba5ed220cd3ed67d99251
#
_entry.id   75a915bba43ba5ed220cd3ed67d99251
#
_cell.length_a   1.000
_cell.length_b   1.000
_cell.length_c   1.000
_cell.angle_alpha   90.00
_cell.angle_beta   90.00
_cell.angle_gamma   90.00
#
_symmetry.space_group_name_H-M   'P 1'
#
loop_
_entity.id
_entity.type
_entity.pdbx_description
1 polymer ?
#
loop_
_entity_poly.entity_id
_entity_poly.type
_entity_poly.pdbx_seq_one_letter_code
_entity_poly.pdbx_strand_id
1 'polypeptide(L)'
;MAVFVSLDGIVVEVLDVFSSFDGDSEFFLCKRLKDKSQFVMERSQFEEMFQLQSSRLTTQEKLQLFTSVFAGRYDVYAKSFINDQEKIQYFPSYDYGWKQLLPEKRSFQTLTDSVLKSHFRGETAIGIFPMHLDDSCHFLVLDFDEGDWKEAGLTIRRIARERQMEAHLEISRSGYGLHIWFFFEEAIPSREARLFGKKLIELAMQESMQLSFDSFDRMFPNQDVLPKGGFGNLIALPFQGEAYHQGRTVFVDEQFQPYEDQWRYLQEIQRVSTAKVALLIQEELGKQELDKELKIVLSNMIQLEKSSVTPKTLFFLKNMASFSNPEFYLKQAMRQPNYQIPERMYLFGESDYYLWLPRGLLYPLQDKFKQVVVEDRRKVQRSIRVAFKGELTFEQELALSDMNSKENGLLHAGQVLERAF
;
A
#
# COMPACT_ATOMS: atom_id res chain seq x y z
N MET A 1 15.94 -8.20 25.46
CA MET A 1 15.82 -8.07 26.94
C MET A 1 15.97 -6.60 27.29
N ALA A 2 15.08 -6.06 28.13
CA ALA A 2 15.10 -4.67 28.49
C ALA A 2 16.21 -4.37 29.50
N VAL A 3 16.99 -3.32 29.27
CA VAL A 3 18.08 -2.86 30.12
C VAL A 3 17.65 -1.55 30.78
N PHE A 4 17.84 -1.47 32.09
CA PHE A 4 17.43 -0.33 32.89
C PHE A 4 18.64 0.27 33.61
N VAL A 5 18.59 1.57 33.90
CA VAL A 5 19.63 2.29 34.63
C VAL A 5 19.03 3.01 35.83
N SER A 6 19.68 2.90 37.01
CA SER A 6 19.33 3.68 38.17
C SER A 6 19.94 5.10 38.10
N LEU A 7 19.44 6.00 38.94
CA LEU A 7 20.02 7.35 39.10
C LEU A 7 21.51 7.33 39.47
N ASP A 8 21.97 6.30 40.18
CA ASP A 8 23.38 6.09 40.54
C ASP A 8 24.20 5.40 39.43
N GLY A 9 23.62 5.18 38.25
CA GLY A 9 24.32 4.61 37.11
C GLY A 9 24.47 3.08 37.15
N ILE A 10 23.72 2.37 38.01
CA ILE A 10 23.68 0.90 38.02
C ILE A 10 22.86 0.43 36.84
N VAL A 11 23.46 -0.39 35.97
CA VAL A 11 22.81 -0.93 34.79
C VAL A 11 22.38 -2.37 35.04
N VAL A 12 21.10 -2.65 34.84
CA VAL A 12 20.50 -3.97 35.07
C VAL A 12 19.69 -4.45 33.85
N GLU A 13 19.64 -5.74 33.69
CA GLU A 13 18.82 -6.45 32.70
C GLU A 13 17.71 -7.18 33.47
N VAL A 14 16.45 -7.03 33.04
CA VAL A 14 15.34 -7.83 33.54
C VAL A 14 15.34 -9.18 32.82
N LEU A 15 15.53 -10.25 33.58
CA LEU A 15 15.60 -11.62 33.08
C LEU A 15 14.23 -12.28 33.04
N ASP A 16 13.39 -12.00 34.03
CA ASP A 16 12.07 -12.62 34.18
C ASP A 16 11.14 -11.73 35.02
N VAL A 17 9.84 -11.97 34.88
CA VAL A 17 8.77 -11.29 35.65
C VAL A 17 7.84 -12.35 36.18
N PHE A 18 7.59 -12.31 37.48
CA PHE A 18 6.70 -13.28 38.15
C PHE A 18 5.85 -12.60 39.20
N SER A 19 4.65 -13.15 39.45
CA SER A 19 3.72 -12.64 40.45
C SER A 19 3.94 -13.33 41.78
N SER A 20 3.57 -12.66 42.89
CA SER A 20 3.45 -13.28 44.22
C SER A 20 2.40 -14.40 44.21
N PHE A 21 2.47 -15.27 45.20
CA PHE A 21 1.55 -16.43 45.29
C PHE A 21 0.08 -16.01 45.48
N ASP A 22 -0.17 -14.86 46.07
CA ASP A 22 -1.51 -14.24 46.22
C ASP A 22 -1.95 -13.39 45.02
N GLY A 23 -1.05 -13.13 44.05
CA GLY A 23 -1.32 -12.35 42.83
C GLY A 23 -1.31 -10.84 43.02
N ASP A 24 -1.04 -10.33 44.22
CA ASP A 24 -1.15 -8.90 44.55
C ASP A 24 0.11 -8.09 44.20
N SER A 25 1.27 -8.74 43.98
CA SER A 25 2.54 -8.08 43.69
C SER A 25 3.26 -8.76 42.52
N GLU A 26 3.89 -7.97 41.67
CA GLU A 26 4.81 -8.45 40.61
C GLU A 26 6.25 -8.19 41.02
N PHE A 27 7.14 -9.12 40.68
CA PHE A 27 8.57 -9.06 40.94
C PHE A 27 9.36 -9.23 39.67
N PHE A 28 10.46 -8.46 39.57
CA PHE A 28 11.44 -8.58 38.50
C PHE A 28 12.67 -9.34 38.99
N LEU A 29 13.06 -10.37 38.26
CA LEU A 29 14.38 -10.99 38.40
C LEU A 29 15.36 -10.17 37.55
N CYS A 30 16.28 -9.48 38.18
CA CYS A 30 17.21 -8.57 37.58
C CYS A 30 18.63 -9.11 37.64
N LYS A 31 19.44 -8.77 36.64
CA LYS A 31 20.87 -9.06 36.55
C LYS A 31 21.65 -7.77 36.38
N ARG A 32 22.58 -7.46 37.26
CA ARG A 32 23.53 -6.35 37.08
C ARG A 32 24.51 -6.68 35.94
N LEU A 33 24.68 -5.75 35.01
CA LEU A 33 25.58 -5.99 33.88
C LEU A 33 27.05 -5.92 34.28
N LYS A 34 27.42 -5.17 35.30
CA LYS A 34 28.80 -4.97 35.76
C LYS A 34 29.43 -6.21 36.38
N ASP A 35 28.74 -6.87 37.31
CA ASP A 35 29.27 -7.97 38.12
C ASP A 35 28.52 -9.29 37.92
N LYS A 36 27.54 -9.30 37.02
CA LYS A 36 26.66 -10.45 36.72
C LYS A 36 25.80 -10.93 37.88
N SER A 37 25.80 -10.23 39.02
CA SER A 37 24.93 -10.57 40.16
C SER A 37 23.47 -10.48 39.80
N GLN A 38 22.67 -11.38 40.38
CA GLN A 38 21.22 -11.40 40.21
C GLN A 38 20.53 -11.01 41.51
N PHE A 39 19.41 -10.34 41.42
CA PHE A 39 18.55 -9.97 42.54
C PHE A 39 17.11 -9.90 42.11
N VAL A 40 16.20 -10.00 43.06
CA VAL A 40 14.76 -9.83 42.86
C VAL A 40 14.34 -8.52 43.48
N MET A 41 13.47 -7.80 42.81
CA MET A 41 12.92 -6.53 43.29
C MET A 41 11.44 -6.45 42.92
N GLU A 42 10.62 -5.92 43.85
CA GLU A 42 9.22 -5.66 43.56
C GLU A 42 9.09 -4.58 42.46
N ARG A 43 8.09 -4.74 41.58
CA ARG A 43 7.85 -3.87 40.42
C ARG A 43 7.76 -2.40 40.82
N SER A 44 7.01 -2.08 41.89
CA SER A 44 6.86 -0.72 42.39
C SER A 44 8.20 -0.08 42.76
N GLN A 45 9.06 -0.80 43.47
CA GLN A 45 10.40 -0.34 43.84
C GLN A 45 11.34 -0.25 42.64
N PHE A 46 11.18 -1.21 41.70
CA PHE A 46 12.00 -1.21 40.49
C PHE A 46 11.69 0.02 39.60
N GLU A 47 10.42 0.33 39.37
CA GLU A 47 9.99 1.48 38.57
C GLU A 47 10.38 2.82 39.19
N GLU A 48 10.48 2.87 40.54
CA GLU A 48 10.97 4.06 41.26
C GLU A 48 12.50 4.22 41.13
N MET A 49 13.26 3.13 41.16
CA MET A 49 14.72 3.15 41.19
C MET A 49 15.38 3.10 39.83
N PHE A 50 14.77 2.43 38.85
CA PHE A 50 15.34 2.16 37.55
C PHE A 50 14.50 2.76 36.45
N GLN A 51 15.13 3.50 35.58
CA GLN A 51 14.51 3.96 34.33
C GLN A 51 14.98 3.06 33.20
N LEU A 52 14.10 2.80 32.24
CA LEU A 52 14.47 2.10 31.01
C LEU A 52 15.69 2.82 30.45
N GLN A 53 16.81 2.13 30.34
CA GLN A 53 17.94 2.65 29.61
C GLN A 53 17.50 2.70 28.13
N SER A 54 16.85 3.80 27.75
CA SER A 54 16.81 4.14 26.35
C SER A 54 18.25 4.09 25.89
N SER A 55 18.58 3.24 24.94
CA SER A 55 19.86 3.33 24.26
C SER A 55 19.93 4.73 23.68
N ARG A 56 20.55 5.66 24.41
CA ARG A 56 20.67 7.06 23.98
C ARG A 56 21.63 7.04 22.80
N LEU A 57 21.06 6.68 21.65
CA LEU A 57 21.76 6.84 20.39
C LEU A 57 22.22 8.29 20.31
N THR A 58 23.49 8.49 20.05
CA THR A 58 24.02 9.79 19.69
C THR A 58 23.31 10.31 18.44
N THR A 59 23.38 11.60 18.19
CA THR A 59 22.78 12.17 16.97
C THR A 59 23.31 11.50 15.71
N GLN A 60 24.59 11.13 15.69
CA GLN A 60 25.19 10.45 14.54
C GLN A 60 24.66 9.03 14.37
N GLU A 61 24.55 8.26 15.46
CA GLU A 61 23.96 6.92 15.43
C GLU A 61 22.48 6.95 15.00
N LYS A 62 21.71 7.95 15.45
CA LYS A 62 20.33 8.16 14.97
C LYS A 62 20.26 8.41 13.47
N LEU A 63 21.14 9.24 12.93
CA LEU A 63 21.20 9.50 11.49
C LEU A 63 21.58 8.23 10.71
N GLN A 64 22.59 7.49 11.17
CA GLN A 64 23.01 6.23 10.55
C GLN A 64 21.90 5.17 10.57
N LEU A 65 21.25 5.01 11.71
CA LEU A 65 20.11 4.11 11.86
C LEU A 65 18.98 4.51 10.90
N PHE A 66 18.58 5.77 10.91
CA PHE A 66 17.51 6.27 10.07
C PHE A 66 17.78 6.05 8.59
N THR A 67 18.98 6.39 8.12
CA THR A 67 19.38 6.18 6.72
C THR A 67 19.47 4.69 6.36
N SER A 68 19.84 3.82 7.29
CA SER A 68 19.86 2.37 7.05
C SER A 68 18.49 1.73 6.97
N VAL A 69 17.50 2.29 7.67
CA VAL A 69 16.11 1.80 7.64
C VAL A 69 15.40 2.34 6.40
N PHE A 70 15.48 3.65 6.16
CA PHE A 70 14.83 4.31 5.03
C PHE A 70 15.80 4.46 3.84
N ALA A 71 16.37 3.33 3.41
CA ALA A 71 17.36 3.28 2.35
C ALA A 71 16.71 3.44 0.97
N GLY A 72 16.62 4.67 0.50
CA GLY A 72 16.22 5.04 -0.86
C GLY A 72 17.35 5.77 -1.58
N ARG A 73 17.04 6.59 -2.58
CA ARG A 73 18.03 7.40 -3.29
C ARG A 73 18.58 8.50 -2.38
N TYR A 74 19.90 8.64 -2.34
CA TYR A 74 20.59 9.71 -1.60
C TYR A 74 21.12 10.80 -2.52
N ASP A 75 21.27 10.54 -3.81
CA ASP A 75 21.71 11.49 -4.83
C ASP A 75 20.66 12.57 -5.16
N VAL A 76 19.43 12.34 -4.73
CA VAL A 76 18.31 13.26 -4.84
C VAL A 76 17.30 13.02 -3.72
N TYR A 77 16.70 14.09 -3.21
CA TYR A 77 15.56 14.04 -2.29
C TYR A 77 14.54 15.10 -2.67
N ALA A 78 13.34 15.01 -2.12
CA ALA A 78 12.31 16.01 -2.35
C ALA A 78 12.07 16.83 -1.09
N LYS A 79 11.80 18.14 -1.27
CA LYS A 79 11.34 19.05 -0.22
C LYS A 79 9.86 19.33 -0.38
N SER A 80 9.17 19.42 0.76
CA SER A 80 7.80 19.94 0.77
C SER A 80 7.78 21.45 0.64
N PHE A 81 6.76 21.97 -0.02
CA PHE A 81 6.39 23.37 -0.01
C PHE A 81 4.85 23.47 -0.02
N ILE A 82 4.35 24.60 0.41
CA ILE A 82 2.92 24.91 0.37
C ILE A 82 2.69 25.72 -0.90
N ASN A 83 1.77 25.22 -1.77
CA ASN A 83 1.42 25.94 -2.98
C ASN A 83 0.38 27.04 -2.72
N ASP A 84 0.04 27.85 -3.75
CA ASP A 84 -0.94 28.93 -3.65
C ASP A 84 -2.36 28.51 -3.23
N GLN A 85 -2.64 27.21 -3.25
CA GLN A 85 -3.90 26.60 -2.80
C GLN A 85 -3.80 26.02 -1.38
N GLU A 86 -2.75 26.36 -0.64
CA GLU A 86 -2.45 25.84 0.71
C GLU A 86 -2.24 24.30 0.76
N LYS A 87 -1.98 23.67 -0.39
CA LYS A 87 -1.69 22.24 -0.46
C LYS A 87 -0.20 21.97 -0.37
N ILE A 88 0.16 20.96 0.44
CA ILE A 88 1.53 20.48 0.54
C ILE A 88 1.87 19.70 -0.72
N GLN A 89 2.95 20.10 -1.37
CA GLN A 89 3.53 19.41 -2.52
C GLN A 89 5.00 19.11 -2.28
N TYR A 90 5.52 18.10 -2.96
CA TYR A 90 6.93 17.73 -2.87
C TYR A 90 7.58 17.88 -4.25
N PHE A 91 8.78 18.50 -4.26
CA PHE A 91 9.58 18.62 -5.48
C PHE A 91 11.01 18.15 -5.23
N PRO A 92 11.65 17.53 -6.25
CA PRO A 92 13.06 17.23 -6.20
C PRO A 92 13.87 18.47 -5.83
N SER A 93 14.80 18.35 -4.92
CA SER A 93 15.65 19.47 -4.50
C SER A 93 16.77 19.69 -5.51
N TYR A 94 16.83 20.89 -6.06
CA TYR A 94 17.82 21.30 -7.06
C TYR A 94 18.90 22.17 -6.41
N ASP A 95 20.12 22.16 -6.97
CA ASP A 95 21.20 23.03 -6.51
C ASP A 95 20.83 24.45 -6.88
N TYR A 96 21.01 25.16 -7.76
CA TYR A 96 20.70 26.57 -7.96
C TYR A 96 19.85 26.84 -9.20
N GLY A 97 18.90 27.78 -9.07
CA GLY A 97 18.26 28.43 -10.21
C GLY A 97 17.60 27.51 -11.22
N TRP A 98 17.09 26.35 -10.79
CA TRP A 98 16.54 25.31 -11.68
C TRP A 98 15.53 25.83 -12.71
N LYS A 99 14.82 26.93 -12.43
CA LYS A 99 13.88 27.56 -13.37
C LYS A 99 14.58 28.20 -14.57
N GLN A 100 15.85 28.52 -14.43
CA GLN A 100 16.66 29.19 -15.47
C GLN A 100 17.54 28.21 -16.26
N LEU A 101 17.63 26.94 -15.83
CA LEU A 101 18.46 25.94 -16.48
C LEU A 101 17.63 24.98 -17.36
N LEU A 102 18.16 24.61 -18.50
CA LEU A 102 17.63 23.53 -19.30
C LEU A 102 17.59 22.23 -18.46
N PRO A 103 16.58 21.34 -18.63
CA PRO A 103 16.43 20.14 -17.82
C PRO A 103 17.70 19.29 -17.71
N GLU A 104 18.46 19.16 -18.79
CA GLU A 104 19.71 18.40 -18.84
C GLU A 104 20.88 19.03 -18.09
N LYS A 105 20.76 20.29 -17.70
CA LYS A 105 21.78 21.02 -16.90
C LYS A 105 21.43 21.16 -15.44
N ARG A 106 20.30 20.57 -14.99
CA ARG A 106 19.89 20.62 -13.60
C ARG A 106 20.66 19.60 -12.80
N SER A 107 21.30 20.04 -11.71
CA SER A 107 21.88 19.19 -10.68
C SER A 107 20.94 19.09 -9.49
N PHE A 108 20.94 17.92 -8.85
CA PHE A 108 20.09 17.63 -7.70
C PHE A 108 20.91 17.65 -6.42
N GLN A 109 20.27 18.07 -5.34
CA GLN A 109 20.91 18.08 -4.03
C GLN A 109 20.88 16.66 -3.43
N THR A 110 22.01 16.23 -2.89
CA THR A 110 22.12 14.98 -2.16
C THR A 110 21.48 15.09 -0.78
N LEU A 111 20.90 13.98 -0.31
CA LEU A 111 20.37 13.87 1.05
C LEU A 111 21.54 13.76 2.05
N THR A 112 21.79 14.84 2.78
CA THR A 112 22.87 14.93 3.76
C THR A 112 22.35 14.86 5.20
N ASP A 113 23.23 14.60 6.16
CA ASP A 113 22.92 14.66 7.60
C ASP A 113 22.32 16.01 8.01
N SER A 114 22.75 17.10 7.39
CA SER A 114 22.22 18.45 7.67
C SER A 114 20.75 18.56 7.24
N VAL A 115 20.40 17.99 6.09
CA VAL A 115 19.02 17.97 5.57
C VAL A 115 18.13 17.13 6.48
N LEU A 116 18.59 15.96 6.92
CA LEU A 116 17.85 15.11 7.87
C LEU A 116 17.67 15.79 9.23
N LYS A 117 18.69 16.47 9.74
CA LYS A 117 18.57 17.26 10.98
C LYS A 117 17.51 18.36 10.85
N SER A 118 17.43 19.04 9.71
CA SER A 118 16.40 20.05 9.43
C SER A 118 14.99 19.42 9.42
N HIS A 119 14.85 18.22 8.86
CA HIS A 119 13.60 17.45 8.89
C HIS A 119 13.18 17.08 10.33
N PHE A 120 14.10 16.56 11.13
CA PHE A 120 13.82 16.19 12.52
C PHE A 120 13.50 17.40 13.42
N ARG A 121 13.98 18.63 13.08
CA ARG A 121 13.61 19.85 13.78
C ARG A 121 12.27 20.45 13.34
N GLY A 122 11.66 19.91 12.26
CA GLY A 122 10.42 20.44 11.72
C GLY A 122 10.58 21.63 10.77
N GLU A 123 11.82 22.06 10.46
CA GLU A 123 12.12 23.20 9.58
C GLU A 123 11.68 22.90 8.13
N THR A 124 11.68 21.63 7.73
CA THR A 124 11.23 21.18 6.41
C THR A 124 10.71 19.75 6.49
N ALA A 125 9.87 19.34 5.55
CA ALA A 125 9.54 17.94 5.39
C ALA A 125 10.21 17.38 4.13
N ILE A 126 10.81 16.21 4.29
CA ILE A 126 11.60 15.53 3.26
C ILE A 126 10.84 14.32 2.74
N GLY A 127 10.86 14.13 1.43
CA GLY A 127 10.45 12.90 0.76
C GLY A 127 11.65 12.20 0.15
N ILE A 128 11.64 10.87 0.18
CA ILE A 128 12.66 10.02 -0.42
C ILE A 128 12.09 9.25 -1.60
N PHE A 129 12.92 8.99 -2.61
CA PHE A 129 12.58 8.16 -3.74
C PHE A 129 13.01 6.71 -3.44
N PRO A 130 12.08 5.75 -3.34
CA PRO A 130 12.40 4.38 -2.96
C PRO A 130 13.28 3.64 -3.96
N MET A 131 13.11 3.91 -5.26
CA MET A 131 13.78 3.16 -6.33
C MET A 131 15.20 3.64 -6.56
N HIS A 132 16.15 2.70 -6.54
CA HIS A 132 17.54 2.91 -6.97
C HIS A 132 17.67 2.91 -8.50
N LEU A 133 18.84 3.35 -9.00
CA LEU A 133 19.10 3.44 -10.44
C LEU A 133 19.08 2.09 -11.18
N ASP A 134 19.25 0.99 -10.44
CA ASP A 134 19.19 -0.39 -10.93
C ASP A 134 17.77 -1.01 -10.83
N ASP A 135 16.74 -0.18 -10.62
CA ASP A 135 15.35 -0.58 -10.44
C ASP A 135 15.09 -1.41 -9.16
N SER A 136 15.99 -1.39 -8.17
CA SER A 136 15.81 -2.05 -6.88
C SER A 136 15.25 -1.11 -5.81
N CYS A 137 14.78 -1.67 -4.70
CA CYS A 137 14.36 -0.94 -3.51
C CYS A 137 14.60 -1.74 -2.22
N HIS A 138 14.77 -1.05 -1.09
CA HIS A 138 14.97 -1.66 0.23
C HIS A 138 13.70 -1.75 1.07
N PHE A 139 12.62 -1.13 0.64
CA PHE A 139 11.34 -1.14 1.32
C PHE A 139 10.18 -0.99 0.36
N LEU A 140 9.02 -1.43 0.82
CA LEU A 140 7.72 -1.14 0.23
C LEU A 140 6.87 -0.40 1.24
N VAL A 141 6.12 0.60 0.77
CA VAL A 141 5.09 1.27 1.57
C VAL A 141 3.74 1.13 0.90
N LEU A 142 2.73 0.80 1.68
CA LEU A 142 1.33 0.91 1.28
C LEU A 142 0.74 2.13 2.00
N ASP A 143 0.09 3.03 1.25
CA ASP A 143 -0.46 4.28 1.75
C ASP A 143 -2.00 4.23 1.74
N PHE A 144 -2.60 4.42 2.89
CA PHE A 144 -4.04 4.41 3.10
C PHE A 144 -4.51 5.74 3.70
N ASP A 145 -5.11 6.61 2.88
CA ASP A 145 -5.62 7.93 3.28
C ASP A 145 -7.14 8.01 3.38
N GLU A 146 -7.86 7.01 2.88
CA GLU A 146 -9.31 7.00 2.76
C GLU A 146 -9.96 5.77 3.39
N GLY A 147 -11.25 5.84 3.66
CA GLY A 147 -12.01 4.74 4.25
C GLY A 147 -11.58 4.38 5.66
N ASP A 148 -11.75 3.13 6.04
CA ASP A 148 -11.27 2.62 7.33
C ASP A 148 -9.82 2.13 7.21
N TRP A 149 -8.89 3.09 7.13
CA TRP A 149 -7.46 2.82 7.06
C TRP A 149 -6.93 2.04 8.28
N LYS A 150 -7.62 2.12 9.44
CA LYS A 150 -7.25 1.36 10.63
C LYS A 150 -7.54 -0.12 10.46
N GLU A 151 -8.74 -0.46 10.00
CA GLU A 151 -9.10 -1.85 9.69
C GLU A 151 -8.19 -2.41 8.60
N ALA A 152 -7.93 -1.65 7.55
CA ALA A 152 -7.02 -2.03 6.48
C ALA A 152 -5.61 -2.36 7.01
N GLY A 153 -5.05 -1.48 7.84
CA GLY A 153 -3.74 -1.65 8.45
C GLY A 153 -3.64 -2.90 9.32
N LEU A 154 -4.62 -3.11 10.20
CA LEU A 154 -4.66 -4.28 11.09
C LEU A 154 -4.84 -5.59 10.30
N THR A 155 -5.67 -5.57 9.27
CA THR A 155 -5.87 -6.74 8.40
C THR A 155 -4.58 -7.13 7.69
N ILE A 156 -3.89 -6.17 7.07
CA ILE A 156 -2.61 -6.42 6.38
C ILE A 156 -1.54 -6.89 7.38
N ARG A 157 -1.45 -6.26 8.56
CA ARG A 157 -0.49 -6.64 9.59
C ARG A 157 -0.73 -8.07 10.07
N ARG A 158 -1.99 -8.47 10.30
CA ARG A 158 -2.34 -9.84 10.67
C ARG A 158 -1.96 -10.85 9.59
N ILE A 159 -2.30 -10.58 8.33
CA ILE A 159 -1.96 -11.42 7.18
C ILE A 159 -0.44 -11.59 7.04
N ALA A 160 0.33 -10.53 7.26
CA ALA A 160 1.78 -10.57 7.25
C ALA A 160 2.33 -11.45 8.38
N ARG A 161 1.82 -11.29 9.62
CA ARG A 161 2.25 -12.06 10.80
C ARG A 161 1.93 -13.56 10.69
N GLU A 162 0.80 -13.93 10.12
CA GLU A 162 0.48 -15.33 9.81
C GLU A 162 1.55 -16.00 8.92
N ARG A 163 2.29 -15.18 8.15
CA ARG A 163 3.40 -15.57 7.28
C ARG A 163 4.77 -15.22 7.87
N GLN A 164 4.81 -14.96 9.20
CA GLN A 164 6.03 -14.63 9.95
C GLN A 164 6.77 -13.40 9.40
N MET A 165 6.02 -12.42 8.90
CA MET A 165 6.51 -11.12 8.47
C MET A 165 5.90 -10.03 9.35
N GLU A 166 6.61 -8.91 9.53
CA GLU A 166 6.06 -7.77 10.26
C GLU A 166 5.75 -6.61 9.31
N ALA A 167 4.55 -6.07 9.46
CA ALA A 167 4.10 -4.83 8.83
C ALA A 167 4.20 -3.71 9.86
N HIS A 168 4.99 -2.68 9.56
CA HIS A 168 5.25 -1.57 10.45
C HIS A 168 4.28 -0.43 10.16
N LEU A 169 3.43 -0.09 11.13
CA LEU A 169 2.37 0.91 10.99
C LEU A 169 2.88 2.29 11.37
N GLU A 170 2.72 3.29 10.51
CA GLU A 170 3.07 4.68 10.75
C GLU A 170 1.87 5.59 10.49
N ILE A 171 1.53 6.46 11.44
CA ILE A 171 0.51 7.49 11.20
C ILE A 171 1.05 8.49 10.18
N SER A 172 0.30 8.72 9.11
CA SER A 172 0.69 9.66 8.05
C SER A 172 0.81 11.10 8.58
N ARG A 173 1.45 11.97 7.81
CA ARG A 173 1.66 13.37 8.20
C ARG A 173 0.35 14.14 8.42
N SER A 174 -0.71 13.79 7.72
CA SER A 174 -2.03 14.40 7.91
C SER A 174 -2.66 14.03 9.26
N GLY A 175 -2.31 12.87 9.82
CA GLY A 175 -2.96 12.26 10.98
C GLY A 175 -4.24 11.48 10.63
N TYR A 176 -4.66 11.50 9.37
CA TYR A 176 -5.89 10.87 8.87
C TYR A 176 -5.62 9.73 7.89
N GLY A 177 -4.43 9.14 7.95
CA GLY A 177 -4.01 8.03 7.10
C GLY A 177 -2.92 7.21 7.75
N LEU A 178 -2.57 6.12 7.10
CA LEU A 178 -1.61 5.13 7.57
C LEU A 178 -0.65 4.75 6.45
N HIS A 179 0.63 4.78 6.73
CA HIS A 179 1.64 4.13 5.93
C HIS A 179 1.96 2.76 6.54
N ILE A 180 1.94 1.72 5.73
CA ILE A 180 2.33 0.37 6.14
C ILE A 180 3.66 0.05 5.46
N TRP A 181 4.70 -0.04 6.27
CA TRP A 181 6.07 -0.25 5.80
C TRP A 181 6.47 -1.72 5.89
N PHE A 182 7.10 -2.22 4.84
CA PHE A 182 7.83 -3.48 4.80
C PHE A 182 9.27 -3.19 4.41
N PHE A 183 10.19 -3.50 5.29
CA PHE A 183 11.63 -3.33 5.06
C PHE A 183 12.23 -4.66 4.62
N PHE A 184 13.07 -4.66 3.61
CA PHE A 184 13.72 -5.88 3.11
C PHE A 184 15.12 -6.04 3.71
N GLU A 185 15.57 -7.30 3.90
CA GLU A 185 16.92 -7.60 4.40
C GLU A 185 17.99 -7.08 3.44
N GLU A 186 17.74 -7.18 2.15
CA GLU A 186 18.57 -6.69 1.06
C GLU A 186 17.73 -5.95 0.01
N ALA A 187 18.37 -5.25 -0.92
CA ALA A 187 17.66 -4.63 -2.03
C ALA A 187 17.05 -5.70 -2.93
N ILE A 188 15.77 -5.54 -3.26
CA ILE A 188 15.07 -6.44 -4.19
C ILE A 188 14.58 -5.65 -5.41
N PRO A 189 14.32 -6.31 -6.56
CA PRO A 189 13.70 -5.66 -7.70
C PRO A 189 12.37 -4.99 -7.31
N SER A 190 12.17 -3.74 -7.71
CA SER A 190 10.92 -3.01 -7.42
C SER A 190 9.67 -3.73 -7.93
N ARG A 191 9.81 -4.48 -9.03
CA ARG A 191 8.75 -5.37 -9.52
C ARG A 191 8.33 -6.42 -8.49
N GLU A 192 9.29 -7.05 -7.83
CA GLU A 192 9.01 -8.07 -6.81
C GLU A 192 8.39 -7.44 -5.55
N ALA A 193 8.90 -6.30 -5.12
CA ALA A 193 8.30 -5.54 -4.02
C ALA A 193 6.83 -5.19 -4.30
N ARG A 194 6.52 -4.77 -5.53
CA ARG A 194 5.14 -4.47 -5.95
C ARG A 194 4.25 -5.70 -6.04
N LEU A 195 4.75 -6.81 -6.58
CA LEU A 195 4.02 -8.09 -6.60
C LEU A 195 3.72 -8.57 -5.18
N PHE A 196 4.67 -8.44 -4.28
CA PHE A 196 4.50 -8.72 -2.85
C PHE A 196 3.39 -7.85 -2.23
N GLY A 197 3.44 -6.53 -2.43
CA GLY A 197 2.41 -5.61 -1.93
C GLY A 197 1.02 -5.90 -2.50
N LYS A 198 0.93 -6.15 -3.80
CA LYS A 198 -0.33 -6.56 -4.46
C LYS A 198 -0.90 -7.83 -3.85
N LYS A 199 -0.08 -8.82 -3.60
CA LYS A 199 -0.52 -10.07 -3.01
C LYS A 199 -1.07 -9.87 -1.60
N LEU A 200 -0.44 -9.03 -0.78
CA LEU A 200 -0.97 -8.67 0.55
C LEU A 200 -2.33 -7.98 0.45
N ILE A 201 -2.48 -7.02 -0.47
CA ILE A 201 -3.77 -6.33 -0.69
C ILE A 201 -4.83 -7.31 -1.18
N GLU A 202 -4.51 -8.18 -2.14
CA GLU A 202 -5.42 -9.22 -2.65
C GLU A 202 -5.91 -10.15 -1.54
N LEU A 203 -5.01 -10.59 -0.66
CA LEU A 203 -5.37 -11.41 0.50
C LEU A 203 -6.27 -10.64 1.46
N ALA A 204 -5.95 -9.39 1.74
CA ALA A 204 -6.74 -8.54 2.63
C ALA A 204 -8.14 -8.23 2.08
N MET A 205 -8.27 -8.01 0.77
CA MET A 205 -9.57 -7.81 0.10
C MET A 205 -10.48 -9.06 0.15
N GLN A 206 -9.91 -10.25 0.30
CA GLN A 206 -10.71 -11.47 0.49
C GLN A 206 -11.30 -11.59 1.90
N GLU A 207 -10.83 -10.79 2.84
CA GLU A 207 -11.24 -10.84 4.22
C GLU A 207 -12.01 -9.58 4.67
N SER A 208 -11.80 -8.45 4.01
CA SER A 208 -12.44 -7.17 4.33
C SER A 208 -13.17 -6.58 3.14
N MET A 209 -14.41 -6.12 3.37
CA MET A 209 -15.21 -5.38 2.40
C MET A 209 -14.75 -3.92 2.25
N GLN A 210 -13.97 -3.41 3.19
CA GLN A 210 -13.53 -2.01 3.25
C GLN A 210 -12.37 -1.72 2.30
N LEU A 211 -11.57 -2.74 1.98
CA LEU A 211 -10.47 -2.60 1.06
C LEU A 211 -10.94 -2.58 -0.40
N SER A 212 -10.43 -1.64 -1.18
CA SER A 212 -10.77 -1.47 -2.58
C SER A 212 -9.55 -1.63 -3.49
N PHE A 213 -9.79 -1.75 -4.80
CA PHE A 213 -8.72 -1.80 -5.79
C PHE A 213 -7.92 -0.49 -5.90
N ASP A 214 -8.46 0.64 -5.42
CA ASP A 214 -7.75 1.92 -5.39
C ASP A 214 -6.51 1.87 -4.49
N SER A 215 -6.50 0.93 -3.52
CA SER A 215 -5.33 0.65 -2.68
C SER A 215 -4.10 0.17 -3.47
N PHE A 216 -4.27 -0.36 -4.69
CA PHE A 216 -3.14 -0.80 -5.52
C PHE A 216 -2.33 0.36 -6.10
N ASP A 217 -2.95 1.52 -6.30
CA ASP A 217 -2.29 2.68 -6.89
C ASP A 217 -1.44 3.46 -5.88
N ARG A 218 -1.57 3.12 -4.59
CA ARG A 218 -0.90 3.80 -3.46
C ARG A 218 0.23 2.95 -2.88
N MET A 219 1.11 2.47 -3.74
CA MET A 219 2.33 1.76 -3.34
C MET A 219 3.57 2.56 -3.68
N PHE A 220 4.59 2.45 -2.83
CA PHE A 220 5.89 3.06 -3.02
C PHE A 220 6.99 1.99 -2.89
N PRO A 221 7.64 1.59 -3.99
CA PRO A 221 7.53 2.13 -5.35
C PRO A 221 6.22 1.73 -6.06
N ASN A 222 5.76 2.58 -6.99
CA ASN A 222 4.59 2.31 -7.83
C ASN A 222 4.94 1.86 -9.26
N GLN A 223 6.21 1.65 -9.55
CA GLN A 223 6.73 1.27 -10.86
C GLN A 223 7.69 0.09 -10.74
N ASP A 224 7.75 -0.75 -11.78
CA ASP A 224 8.70 -1.87 -11.84
C ASP A 224 10.09 -1.43 -12.25
N VAL A 225 10.17 -0.37 -13.07
CA VAL A 225 11.41 0.20 -13.59
C VAL A 225 11.35 1.72 -13.59
N LEU A 226 12.48 2.39 -13.41
CA LEU A 226 12.57 3.84 -13.50
C LEU A 226 12.38 4.32 -14.93
N PRO A 227 11.58 5.38 -15.16
CA PRO A 227 11.58 6.09 -16.42
C PRO A 227 12.96 6.68 -16.69
N LYS A 228 13.31 6.82 -17.97
CA LYS A 228 14.60 7.42 -18.36
C LYS A 228 14.71 8.85 -17.83
N GLY A 229 15.69 9.08 -16.95
CA GLY A 229 15.90 10.37 -16.27
C GLY A 229 14.86 10.71 -15.19
N GLY A 230 13.98 9.78 -14.86
CA GLY A 230 12.99 9.93 -13.78
C GLY A 230 13.47 9.41 -12.43
N PHE A 231 12.68 9.68 -11.39
CA PHE A 231 12.95 9.27 -10.00
C PHE A 231 11.96 8.24 -9.48
N GLY A 232 10.87 7.97 -10.21
CA GLY A 232 9.72 7.26 -9.68
C GLY A 232 8.88 8.15 -8.75
N ASN A 233 7.98 7.53 -8.00
CA ASN A 233 7.24 8.21 -6.94
C ASN A 233 8.09 8.36 -5.67
N LEU A 234 7.69 9.27 -4.79
CA LEU A 234 8.35 9.51 -3.52
C LEU A 234 7.40 9.27 -2.36
N ILE A 235 7.95 8.93 -1.20
CA ILE A 235 7.24 8.85 0.06
C ILE A 235 7.83 9.88 1.06
N ALA A 236 6.96 10.55 1.83
CA ALA A 236 7.40 11.42 2.91
C ALA A 236 8.10 10.59 4.00
N LEU A 237 9.25 11.08 4.49
CA LEU A 237 9.96 10.41 5.57
C LEU A 237 9.25 10.59 6.90
N PRO A 238 9.24 9.55 7.77
CA PRO A 238 8.77 9.65 9.15
C PRO A 238 9.63 10.61 9.98
N PHE A 239 9.17 10.91 11.21
CA PHE A 239 9.88 11.71 12.20
C PHE A 239 10.08 13.19 11.84
N GLN A 240 9.20 13.74 11.01
CA GLN A 240 9.18 15.18 10.75
C GLN A 240 8.81 15.93 12.06
N GLY A 241 9.73 16.76 12.57
CA GLY A 241 9.71 17.23 13.94
C GLY A 241 8.41 17.89 14.40
N GLU A 242 7.79 18.74 13.60
CA GLU A 242 6.51 19.37 13.95
C GLU A 242 5.37 18.33 14.04
N ALA A 243 5.24 17.47 13.03
CA ALA A 243 4.25 16.42 13.01
C ALA A 243 4.52 15.34 14.07
N TYR A 244 5.79 15.01 14.30
CA TYR A 244 6.25 14.07 15.31
C TYR A 244 5.75 14.44 16.72
N HIS A 245 5.90 15.69 17.13
CA HIS A 245 5.42 16.17 18.43
C HIS A 245 3.90 16.15 18.57
N GLN A 246 3.19 16.02 17.48
CA GLN A 246 1.73 15.87 17.43
C GLN A 246 1.27 14.40 17.33
N GLY A 247 2.18 13.43 17.49
CA GLY A 247 1.87 12.00 17.36
C GLY A 247 1.62 11.56 15.92
N ARG A 248 2.12 12.33 14.94
CA ARG A 248 2.06 12.02 13.50
C ARG A 248 3.46 11.72 12.97
N THR A 249 3.58 11.06 11.82
CA THR A 249 4.85 10.57 11.27
C THR A 249 5.62 9.70 12.27
N VAL A 250 4.90 8.92 13.07
CA VAL A 250 5.43 8.03 14.11
C VAL A 250 4.90 6.61 13.91
N PHE A 251 5.70 5.64 14.28
CA PHE A 251 5.27 4.24 14.33
C PHE A 251 4.37 3.98 15.51
N VAL A 252 3.36 3.13 15.30
CA VAL A 252 2.30 2.86 16.26
C VAL A 252 2.06 1.36 16.43
N ASP A 253 1.48 1.02 17.58
CA ASP A 253 1.02 -0.33 17.89
C ASP A 253 -0.34 -0.68 17.24
N GLU A 254 -0.94 -1.79 17.64
CA GLU A 254 -2.26 -2.22 17.14
C GLU A 254 -3.43 -1.39 17.66
N GLN A 255 -3.22 -0.64 18.72
CA GLN A 255 -4.17 0.32 19.27
C GLN A 255 -3.98 1.72 18.70
N PHE A 256 -3.07 1.86 17.71
CA PHE A 256 -2.65 3.11 17.09
C PHE A 256 -2.07 4.12 18.09
N GLN A 257 -1.44 3.60 19.16
CA GLN A 257 -0.70 4.42 20.10
C GLN A 257 0.78 4.48 19.65
N PRO A 258 1.39 5.67 19.64
CA PRO A 258 2.81 5.81 19.32
C PRO A 258 3.67 4.98 20.28
N TYR A 259 4.67 4.26 19.75
CA TYR A 259 5.68 3.64 20.60
C TYR A 259 6.41 4.72 21.38
N GLU A 260 6.66 4.47 22.65
CA GLU A 260 7.26 5.45 23.57
C GLU A 260 8.66 5.89 23.12
N ASP A 261 9.50 4.95 22.70
CA ASP A 261 10.82 5.21 22.11
C ASP A 261 10.85 4.79 20.63
N GLN A 262 10.62 5.73 19.75
CA GLN A 262 10.61 5.54 18.30
C GLN A 262 11.98 5.13 17.76
N TRP A 263 13.08 5.59 18.37
CA TRP A 263 14.44 5.23 17.95
C TRP A 263 14.79 3.80 18.32
N ARG A 264 14.35 3.35 19.49
CA ARG A 264 14.45 1.95 19.89
C ARG A 264 13.63 1.06 18.95
N TYR A 265 12.40 1.50 18.62
CA TYR A 265 11.58 0.78 17.65
C TYR A 265 12.30 0.60 16.30
N LEU A 266 12.97 1.65 15.78
CA LEU A 266 13.75 1.54 14.55
C LEU A 266 14.92 0.57 14.66
N GLN A 267 15.56 0.42 15.83
CA GLN A 267 16.62 -0.57 16.05
C GLN A 267 16.11 -2.01 16.00
N GLU A 268 14.86 -2.21 16.40
CA GLU A 268 14.19 -3.51 16.51
C GLU A 268 13.35 -3.84 15.25
N ILE A 269 13.42 -3.02 14.20
CA ILE A 269 12.67 -3.24 12.95
C ILE A 269 12.99 -4.61 12.36
N GLN A 270 11.95 -5.40 12.16
CA GLN A 270 12.05 -6.69 11.49
C GLN A 270 12.02 -6.50 9.98
N ARG A 271 12.94 -7.18 9.29
CA ARG A 271 13.06 -7.13 7.85
C ARG A 271 12.52 -8.42 7.22
N VAL A 272 12.00 -8.29 6.02
CA VAL A 272 11.47 -9.41 5.25
C VAL A 272 12.58 -9.95 4.34
N SER A 273 12.86 -11.25 4.42
CA SER A 273 13.82 -11.90 3.54
C SER A 273 13.27 -12.07 2.12
N THR A 274 14.16 -12.12 1.13
CA THR A 274 13.81 -12.40 -0.27
C THR A 274 13.07 -13.72 -0.43
N ALA A 275 13.40 -14.73 0.38
CA ALA A 275 12.71 -16.02 0.38
C ALA A 275 11.23 -15.87 0.77
N LYS A 276 10.91 -15.07 1.80
CA LYS A 276 9.53 -14.81 2.21
C LYS A 276 8.76 -13.99 1.16
N VAL A 277 9.43 -13.02 0.52
CA VAL A 277 8.85 -12.28 -0.62
C VAL A 277 8.47 -13.24 -1.74
N ALA A 278 9.39 -14.12 -2.15
CA ALA A 278 9.14 -15.08 -3.23
C ALA A 278 8.01 -16.07 -2.86
N LEU A 279 7.98 -16.58 -1.64
CA LEU A 279 6.92 -17.48 -1.16
C LEU A 279 5.55 -16.81 -1.22
N LEU A 280 5.43 -15.58 -0.75
CA LEU A 280 4.16 -14.86 -0.79
C LEU A 280 3.70 -14.59 -2.23
N ILE A 281 4.59 -14.19 -3.13
CA ILE A 281 4.26 -13.94 -4.54
C ILE A 281 3.74 -15.22 -5.21
N GLN A 282 4.31 -16.38 -4.89
CA GLN A 282 3.94 -17.68 -5.45
C GLN A 282 2.72 -18.30 -4.76
N GLU A 283 2.30 -17.76 -3.62
CA GLU A 283 1.15 -18.28 -2.89
C GLU A 283 -0.10 -18.23 -3.79
N GLU A 284 -0.64 -19.39 -4.12
CA GLU A 284 -1.92 -19.45 -4.82
C GLU A 284 -3.02 -18.88 -3.90
N LEU A 285 -3.82 -17.97 -4.42
CA LEU A 285 -5.07 -17.61 -3.77
C LEU A 285 -5.90 -18.91 -3.73
N GLY A 286 -6.07 -19.50 -2.53
CA GLY A 286 -6.67 -20.83 -2.36
C GLY A 286 -7.94 -20.98 -3.19
N LYS A 287 -8.28 -22.20 -3.62
CA LYS A 287 -9.52 -22.48 -4.39
C LYS A 287 -10.67 -21.82 -3.65
N GLN A 288 -11.15 -20.72 -4.20
CA GLN A 288 -12.12 -19.85 -3.55
C GLN A 288 -13.45 -20.61 -3.45
N GLU A 289 -13.87 -20.93 -2.22
CA GLU A 289 -15.27 -21.26 -2.02
C GLU A 289 -16.05 -19.95 -2.15
N LEU A 290 -16.57 -19.73 -3.35
CA LEU A 290 -17.50 -18.65 -3.64
C LEU A 290 -18.87 -18.96 -3.01
N ASP A 291 -19.67 -17.93 -2.81
CA ASP A 291 -21.05 -18.11 -2.38
C ASP A 291 -21.78 -19.07 -3.36
N LYS A 292 -22.64 -19.93 -2.80
CA LYS A 292 -23.34 -20.93 -3.63
C LYS A 292 -24.40 -20.30 -4.52
N GLU A 293 -25.01 -19.22 -4.03
CA GLU A 293 -26.07 -18.48 -4.70
C GLU A 293 -25.65 -17.03 -4.90
N LEU A 294 -25.91 -16.50 -6.09
CA LEU A 294 -25.68 -15.10 -6.44
C LEU A 294 -27.01 -14.47 -6.87
N LYS A 295 -27.46 -13.43 -6.17
CA LYS A 295 -28.67 -12.66 -6.52
C LYS A 295 -28.28 -11.40 -7.27
N ILE A 296 -28.80 -11.22 -8.47
CA ILE A 296 -28.47 -10.08 -9.33
C ILE A 296 -29.73 -9.47 -9.94
N VAL A 297 -29.67 -8.16 -10.15
CA VAL A 297 -30.66 -7.43 -10.95
C VAL A 297 -30.02 -7.09 -12.30
N LEU A 298 -30.63 -7.58 -13.37
CA LEU A 298 -30.19 -7.32 -14.73
C LEU A 298 -30.91 -6.12 -15.30
N SER A 299 -30.16 -5.08 -15.65
CA SER A 299 -30.69 -3.87 -16.31
C SER A 299 -29.75 -3.46 -17.46
N ASN A 300 -29.36 -2.19 -17.55
CA ASN A 300 -28.23 -1.75 -18.41
C ASN A 300 -26.88 -2.32 -17.93
N MET A 301 -26.77 -2.63 -16.65
CA MET A 301 -25.65 -3.36 -16.01
C MET A 301 -26.23 -4.49 -15.15
N ILE A 302 -25.36 -5.38 -14.68
CA ILE A 302 -25.67 -6.35 -13.63
C ILE A 302 -25.43 -5.64 -12.31
N GLN A 303 -26.46 -5.49 -11.49
CA GLN A 303 -26.39 -4.92 -10.16
C GLN A 303 -26.50 -6.00 -9.10
N LEU A 304 -25.67 -5.94 -8.07
CA LEU A 304 -25.80 -6.78 -6.89
C LEU A 304 -25.61 -5.95 -5.62
N GLU A 305 -26.23 -6.38 -4.54
CA GLU A 305 -26.06 -5.78 -3.22
C GLU A 305 -24.81 -6.37 -2.56
N LYS A 306 -23.89 -5.50 -2.11
CA LYS A 306 -22.58 -5.93 -1.55
C LYS A 306 -22.76 -6.77 -0.29
N SER A 307 -23.78 -6.44 0.55
CA SER A 307 -24.11 -7.18 1.77
C SER A 307 -24.62 -8.61 1.52
N SER A 308 -25.02 -8.95 0.29
CA SER A 308 -25.52 -10.27 -0.07
C SER A 308 -24.44 -11.29 -0.40
N VAL A 309 -23.19 -10.88 -0.43
CA VAL A 309 -22.05 -11.74 -0.80
C VAL A 309 -20.90 -11.60 0.19
N THR A 310 -20.06 -12.63 0.25
CA THR A 310 -18.84 -12.60 1.06
C THR A 310 -17.78 -11.69 0.45
N PRO A 311 -16.81 -11.17 1.24
CA PRO A 311 -15.66 -10.41 0.72
C PRO A 311 -14.92 -11.14 -0.39
N LYS A 312 -14.75 -12.47 -0.27
CA LYS A 312 -14.13 -13.31 -1.30
C LYS A 312 -14.88 -13.27 -2.62
N THR A 313 -16.20 -13.41 -2.56
CA THR A 313 -17.04 -13.34 -3.76
C THR A 313 -17.01 -11.94 -4.35
N LEU A 314 -17.08 -10.90 -3.54
CA LEU A 314 -16.99 -9.52 -4.01
C LEU A 314 -15.64 -9.25 -4.73
N PHE A 315 -14.53 -9.68 -4.13
CA PHE A 315 -13.21 -9.60 -4.75
C PHE A 315 -13.15 -10.34 -6.10
N PHE A 316 -13.67 -11.57 -6.14
CA PHE A 316 -13.76 -12.37 -7.38
C PHE A 316 -14.54 -11.63 -8.48
N LEU A 317 -15.71 -11.08 -8.15
CA LEU A 317 -16.56 -10.36 -9.10
C LEU A 317 -15.89 -9.11 -9.66
N LYS A 318 -15.22 -8.33 -8.80
CA LYS A 318 -14.43 -7.16 -9.21
C LYS A 318 -13.27 -7.56 -10.12
N ASN A 319 -12.56 -8.65 -9.81
CA ASN A 319 -11.47 -9.16 -10.65
C ASN A 319 -11.96 -9.59 -12.04
N MET A 320 -13.13 -10.23 -12.14
CA MET A 320 -13.73 -10.59 -13.44
C MET A 320 -14.03 -9.36 -14.30
N ALA A 321 -14.31 -8.22 -13.67
CA ALA A 321 -14.62 -6.96 -14.33
C ALA A 321 -13.40 -6.02 -14.39
N SER A 322 -12.19 -6.54 -14.37
CA SER A 322 -10.97 -5.75 -14.44
C SER A 322 -9.88 -6.47 -15.24
N PHE A 323 -8.95 -5.70 -15.80
CA PHE A 323 -7.81 -6.25 -16.55
C PHE A 323 -6.60 -5.31 -16.48
N SER A 324 -5.41 -5.87 -16.73
CA SER A 324 -4.16 -5.10 -16.79
C SER A 324 -4.18 -4.14 -17.98
N ASN A 325 -3.78 -2.88 -17.75
CA ASN A 325 -3.75 -1.86 -18.80
C ASN A 325 -2.51 -2.05 -19.71
N PRO A 326 -2.69 -2.42 -20.97
CA PRO A 326 -1.55 -2.65 -21.88
C PRO A 326 -0.68 -1.39 -22.09
N GLU A 327 -1.28 -0.19 -22.07
CA GLU A 327 -0.54 1.06 -22.26
C GLU A 327 0.43 1.33 -21.10
N PHE A 328 0.02 1.04 -19.85
CA PHE A 328 0.87 1.15 -18.68
C PHE A 328 2.14 0.32 -18.85
N TYR A 329 1.98 -0.96 -19.17
CA TYR A 329 3.11 -1.88 -19.32
C TYR A 329 3.98 -1.57 -20.55
N LEU A 330 3.37 -1.11 -21.65
CA LEU A 330 4.12 -0.68 -22.83
C LEU A 330 5.02 0.51 -22.50
N LYS A 331 4.49 1.55 -21.86
CA LYS A 331 5.29 2.71 -21.46
C LYS A 331 6.36 2.33 -20.44
N GLN A 332 6.05 1.46 -19.50
CA GLN A 332 7.03 0.95 -18.54
C GLN A 332 8.18 0.20 -19.24
N ALA A 333 7.87 -0.70 -20.18
CA ALA A 333 8.88 -1.40 -20.98
C ALA A 333 9.77 -0.45 -21.78
N MET A 334 9.20 0.67 -22.26
CA MET A 334 9.93 1.73 -22.97
C MET A 334 10.65 2.71 -22.02
N ARG A 335 10.58 2.53 -20.70
CA ARG A 335 11.07 3.47 -19.68
C ARG A 335 10.53 4.90 -19.87
N GLN A 336 9.27 5.01 -20.28
CA GLN A 336 8.55 6.28 -20.43
C GLN A 336 7.75 6.59 -19.15
N PRO A 337 7.48 7.88 -18.86
CA PRO A 337 6.60 8.26 -17.76
C PRO A 337 5.19 7.66 -17.91
N ASN A 338 4.65 7.06 -16.84
CA ASN A 338 3.33 6.44 -16.82
C ASN A 338 2.47 6.87 -15.61
N TYR A 339 2.86 7.93 -14.89
CA TYR A 339 2.23 8.37 -13.63
C TYR A 339 0.73 8.73 -13.74
N GLN A 340 0.22 9.03 -14.95
CA GLN A 340 -1.20 9.32 -15.20
C GLN A 340 -1.96 8.13 -15.80
N ILE A 341 -1.30 7.00 -15.97
CA ILE A 341 -1.88 5.82 -16.60
C ILE A 341 -2.12 4.77 -15.52
N PRO A 342 -3.38 4.40 -15.26
CA PRO A 342 -3.68 3.37 -14.27
C PRO A 342 -3.11 2.02 -14.73
N GLU A 343 -2.57 1.26 -13.80
CA GLU A 343 -2.04 -0.07 -14.08
C GLU A 343 -3.13 -1.07 -14.45
N ARG A 344 -4.34 -0.91 -13.85
CA ARG A 344 -5.52 -1.74 -14.13
C ARG A 344 -6.68 -0.89 -14.63
N MET A 345 -7.43 -1.47 -15.53
CA MET A 345 -8.70 -0.92 -16.00
C MET A 345 -9.85 -1.63 -15.28
N TYR A 346 -10.76 -0.85 -14.73
CA TYR A 346 -11.93 -1.32 -14.02
C TYR A 346 -13.18 -1.06 -14.85
N LEU A 347 -13.92 -2.13 -15.16
CA LEU A 347 -15.18 -2.07 -15.90
C LEU A 347 -16.40 -2.12 -14.98
N PHE A 348 -16.19 -2.24 -13.68
CA PHE A 348 -17.25 -2.21 -12.69
C PHE A 348 -17.45 -0.79 -12.15
N GLY A 349 -18.63 -0.53 -11.62
CA GLY A 349 -18.91 0.62 -10.78
C GLY A 349 -19.31 0.15 -9.38
N GLU A 350 -19.05 0.93 -8.36
CA GLU A 350 -19.50 0.61 -7.00
C GLU A 350 -19.95 1.84 -6.21
N SER A 351 -20.81 1.58 -5.23
CA SER A 351 -21.17 2.51 -4.15
C SER A 351 -20.99 1.80 -2.82
N ASP A 352 -21.36 2.44 -1.72
CA ASP A 352 -21.31 1.80 -0.40
C ASP A 352 -22.14 0.51 -0.34
N TYR A 353 -23.25 0.44 -1.07
CA TYR A 353 -24.23 -0.65 -1.01
C TYR A 353 -24.21 -1.60 -2.20
N TYR A 354 -23.85 -1.12 -3.39
CA TYR A 354 -24.01 -1.86 -4.65
C TYR A 354 -22.74 -1.98 -5.43
N LEU A 355 -22.62 -3.11 -6.14
CA LEU A 355 -21.63 -3.34 -7.20
C LEU A 355 -22.39 -3.44 -8.53
N TRP A 356 -21.87 -2.78 -9.57
CA TRP A 356 -22.37 -2.86 -10.94
C TRP A 356 -21.33 -3.49 -11.84
N LEU A 357 -21.73 -4.53 -12.56
CA LEU A 357 -20.84 -5.25 -13.48
C LEU A 357 -21.36 -5.13 -14.92
N PRO A 358 -20.48 -5.21 -15.93
CA PRO A 358 -20.89 -5.26 -17.33
C PRO A 358 -21.82 -6.44 -17.61
N ARG A 359 -22.87 -6.20 -18.40
CA ARG A 359 -23.85 -7.26 -18.77
C ARG A 359 -23.21 -8.48 -19.43
N GLY A 360 -22.12 -8.31 -20.18
CA GLY A 360 -21.39 -9.40 -20.81
C GLY A 360 -20.85 -10.46 -19.84
N LEU A 361 -20.80 -10.15 -18.54
CA LEU A 361 -20.40 -11.11 -17.51
C LEU A 361 -21.53 -12.07 -17.07
N LEU A 362 -22.78 -11.91 -17.55
CA LEU A 362 -23.90 -12.74 -17.12
C LEU A 362 -23.63 -14.25 -17.31
N TYR A 363 -23.25 -14.66 -18.52
CA TYR A 363 -22.94 -16.07 -18.81
C TYR A 363 -21.72 -16.59 -18.02
N PRO A 364 -20.59 -15.87 -17.95
CA PRO A 364 -19.49 -16.24 -17.07
C PRO A 364 -19.88 -16.41 -15.59
N LEU A 365 -20.79 -15.58 -15.08
CA LEU A 365 -21.29 -15.72 -13.71
C LEU A 365 -22.15 -16.98 -13.55
N GLN A 366 -23.03 -17.27 -14.50
CA GLN A 366 -23.84 -18.48 -14.49
C GLN A 366 -23.01 -19.77 -14.58
N ASP A 367 -21.84 -19.72 -15.22
CA ASP A 367 -20.89 -20.83 -15.28
C ASP A 367 -20.14 -21.03 -13.95
N LYS A 368 -19.82 -19.94 -13.24
CA LYS A 368 -19.01 -19.99 -12.03
C LYS A 368 -19.79 -20.26 -10.75
N PHE A 369 -21.02 -19.78 -10.67
CA PHE A 369 -21.85 -19.94 -9.49
C PHE A 369 -22.84 -21.08 -9.68
N LYS A 370 -23.06 -21.90 -8.62
CA LYS A 370 -24.00 -23.03 -8.68
C LYS A 370 -25.43 -22.57 -8.97
N GLN A 371 -25.79 -21.40 -8.48
CA GLN A 371 -27.11 -20.81 -8.69
C GLN A 371 -26.98 -19.29 -8.85
N VAL A 372 -27.51 -18.77 -9.96
CA VAL A 372 -27.65 -17.32 -10.18
C VAL A 372 -29.12 -16.98 -10.31
N VAL A 373 -29.63 -16.23 -9.34
CA VAL A 373 -31.02 -15.74 -9.36
C VAL A 373 -31.00 -14.37 -10.05
N VAL A 374 -31.68 -14.29 -11.19
CA VAL A 374 -31.69 -13.08 -12.03
C VAL A 374 -33.07 -12.44 -11.95
N GLU A 375 -33.12 -11.22 -11.41
CA GLU A 375 -34.28 -10.35 -11.56
C GLU A 375 -34.07 -9.48 -12.81
N ASP A 376 -34.75 -9.81 -13.90
CA ASP A 376 -34.62 -9.09 -15.16
C ASP A 376 -35.51 -7.84 -15.17
N ARG A 377 -34.88 -6.67 -15.04
CA ARG A 377 -35.53 -5.34 -15.10
C ARG A 377 -35.24 -4.60 -16.40
N ARG A 378 -34.76 -5.30 -17.42
CA ARG A 378 -34.53 -4.69 -18.72
C ARG A 378 -35.84 -4.17 -19.28
N LYS A 379 -35.89 -2.88 -19.63
CA LYS A 379 -37.08 -2.33 -20.30
C LYS A 379 -37.13 -2.85 -21.73
N VAL A 380 -38.15 -3.61 -22.03
CA VAL A 380 -38.46 -3.96 -23.43
C VAL A 380 -38.87 -2.64 -24.11
N GLN A 381 -37.97 -2.12 -24.94
CA GLN A 381 -38.32 -0.95 -25.75
C GLN A 381 -39.36 -1.33 -26.79
N ARG A 382 -40.25 -0.41 -27.12
CA ARG A 382 -41.17 -0.58 -28.24
C ARG A 382 -40.33 -0.76 -29.52
N SER A 383 -40.62 -1.80 -30.29
CA SER A 383 -39.95 -1.97 -31.59
C SER A 383 -40.19 -0.72 -32.45
N ILE A 384 -39.13 -0.11 -32.89
CA ILE A 384 -39.18 0.97 -33.86
C ILE A 384 -39.01 0.35 -35.23
N ARG A 385 -39.85 0.72 -36.18
CA ARG A 385 -39.65 0.33 -37.58
C ARG A 385 -38.62 1.32 -38.17
N VAL A 386 -37.41 0.84 -38.31
CA VAL A 386 -36.32 1.58 -38.98
C VAL A 386 -36.07 0.89 -40.33
N ALA A 387 -36.06 1.67 -41.40
CA ALA A 387 -35.64 1.19 -42.71
C ALA A 387 -34.29 1.85 -43.03
N PHE A 388 -33.27 1.05 -43.21
CA PHE A 388 -32.00 1.53 -43.79
C PHE A 388 -32.21 1.81 -45.28
N LYS A 389 -31.86 3.04 -45.69
CA LYS A 389 -32.09 3.47 -47.11
C LYS A 389 -30.82 3.39 -47.96
N GLY A 390 -29.71 2.93 -47.44
CA GLY A 390 -28.45 2.74 -48.14
C GLY A 390 -28.30 1.30 -48.63
N GLU A 391 -27.26 1.05 -49.40
CA GLU A 391 -26.78 -0.28 -49.74
C GLU A 391 -25.56 -0.62 -48.87
N LEU A 392 -25.58 -1.78 -48.23
CA LEU A 392 -24.44 -2.28 -47.43
C LEU A 392 -23.43 -2.95 -48.37
N THR A 393 -22.16 -2.86 -48.08
CA THR A 393 -21.16 -3.72 -48.70
C THR A 393 -21.30 -5.15 -48.20
N PHE A 394 -20.69 -6.08 -48.87
CA PHE A 394 -20.71 -7.50 -48.47
C PHE A 394 -20.16 -7.68 -47.04
N GLU A 395 -19.06 -6.98 -46.69
CA GLU A 395 -18.48 -7.05 -45.34
C GLU A 395 -19.41 -6.47 -44.29
N GLN A 396 -20.14 -5.39 -44.60
CA GLN A 396 -21.11 -4.76 -43.71
C GLN A 396 -22.35 -5.67 -43.49
N GLU A 397 -22.83 -6.35 -44.56
CA GLU A 397 -23.92 -7.34 -44.41
C GLU A 397 -23.52 -8.53 -43.55
N LEU A 398 -22.29 -9.02 -43.72
CA LEU A 398 -21.74 -10.10 -42.91
C LEU A 398 -21.62 -9.68 -41.42
N ALA A 399 -21.07 -8.51 -41.16
CA ALA A 399 -20.94 -7.96 -39.82
C ALA A 399 -22.30 -7.75 -39.14
N LEU A 400 -23.30 -7.24 -39.88
CA LEU A 400 -24.65 -7.04 -39.39
C LEU A 400 -25.34 -8.39 -39.07
N SER A 401 -25.15 -9.40 -39.92
CA SER A 401 -25.66 -10.76 -39.70
C SER A 401 -25.06 -11.34 -38.40
N ASP A 402 -23.76 -11.24 -38.22
CA ASP A 402 -23.06 -11.71 -37.00
C ASP A 402 -23.54 -10.97 -35.76
N MET A 403 -23.69 -9.63 -35.82
CA MET A 403 -24.24 -8.85 -34.71
C MET A 403 -25.65 -9.25 -34.33
N ASN A 404 -26.53 -9.49 -35.33
CA ASN A 404 -27.92 -9.90 -35.08
C ASN A 404 -28.06 -11.33 -34.56
N SER A 405 -27.05 -12.16 -34.74
CA SER A 405 -27.03 -13.54 -34.25
C SER A 405 -26.66 -13.68 -32.77
N LYS A 406 -26.17 -12.63 -32.13
CA LYS A 406 -25.63 -12.64 -30.77
C LYS A 406 -26.24 -11.54 -29.90
N GLU A 407 -26.50 -11.87 -28.65
CA GLU A 407 -27.03 -10.92 -27.68
C GLU A 407 -25.98 -9.90 -27.20
N ASN A 408 -24.71 -10.29 -27.21
CA ASN A 408 -23.55 -9.47 -26.85
C ASN A 408 -22.36 -9.83 -27.73
N GLY A 409 -21.55 -8.83 -28.08
CA GLY A 409 -20.35 -9.02 -28.86
C GLY A 409 -19.51 -7.78 -28.96
N LEU A 410 -18.28 -7.90 -29.47
CA LEU A 410 -17.40 -6.82 -29.83
C LEU A 410 -17.25 -6.80 -31.35
N LEU A 411 -17.67 -5.72 -31.98
CA LEU A 411 -17.39 -5.46 -33.39
C LEU A 411 -16.07 -4.70 -33.51
N HIS A 412 -15.04 -5.33 -34.06
CA HIS A 412 -13.80 -4.66 -34.47
C HIS A 412 -13.84 -4.42 -35.96
N ALA A 413 -14.06 -3.17 -36.36
CA ALA A 413 -14.19 -2.76 -37.75
C ALA A 413 -13.11 -1.74 -38.13
N GLY A 414 -12.59 -1.83 -39.34
CA GLY A 414 -11.74 -0.76 -39.93
C GLY A 414 -12.57 0.49 -40.26
N GLN A 415 -11.89 1.61 -40.48
CA GLN A 415 -12.54 2.94 -40.70
C GLN A 415 -13.63 2.97 -41.77
N VAL A 416 -13.62 2.05 -42.72
CA VAL A 416 -14.62 1.96 -43.81
C VAL A 416 -15.93 1.36 -43.32
N LEU A 417 -15.87 0.43 -42.32
CA LEU A 417 -17.05 -0.18 -41.70
C LEU A 417 -17.72 0.73 -40.69
N GLU A 418 -16.95 1.52 -39.95
CA GLU A 418 -17.46 2.43 -38.90
C GLU A 418 -18.44 3.51 -39.40
N ARG A 419 -18.40 3.86 -40.71
CA ARG A 419 -19.29 4.88 -41.30
C ARG A 419 -20.69 4.39 -41.61
N ALA A 420 -21.00 3.12 -41.44
CA ALA A 420 -22.30 2.52 -41.77
C ALA A 420 -23.16 2.15 -40.54
N PHE A 421 -22.58 2.28 -39.33
CA PHE A 421 -23.27 1.93 -38.07
C PHE A 421 -23.46 3.20 -37.18
#